data_f20c7531691bb865032c87227ab3806e
#
_entry.id   f20c7531691bb865032c87227ab3806e
#
_cell.length_a   1.000
_cell.length_b   1.000
_cell.length_c   1.000
_cell.angle_alpha   90.00
_cell.angle_beta   90.00
_cell.angle_gamma   90.00
#
_symmetry.space_group_name_H-M   'P 1'
#
loop_
_entity.id
_entity.type
_entity.pdbx_description
1 polymer ?
#
loop_
_entity_poly.entity_id
_entity_poly.type
_entity_poly.pdbx_seq_one_letter_code
_entity_poly.pdbx_strand_id
1 'polypeptide(L)'
;NTLPGGYLYAHIASPDVHIDEQQQQIWMYYHGLLENGDQQTRVAHSSDGLCFTPETPLLGPPYFRVFQFRKWWYAITWRGRFLRANHWKGPFETQQDPGPAMVLFGSDSKLELRHPTACLRGDTLHLFFSCLGDRPEKIYHCAGNVSGDWNAWQFSKPEIVLTPEKDWEGADLPVTTSIIGAADTRLRELRDPGIFIDSKDTYLLYSGAGEANIGIARLEDF
;
A
#
# COMPACT_ATOMS: atom_id res chain seq x y z
N ASN A 1 11.01 -19.00 17.40
CA ASN A 1 11.87 -17.87 17.04
C ASN A 1 11.03 -16.72 16.52
N THR A 2 10.81 -15.73 17.38
CA THR A 2 10.07 -14.51 17.04
C THR A 2 11.01 -13.31 17.05
N LEU A 3 10.76 -12.35 16.16
CA LEU A 3 11.39 -11.04 16.19
C LEU A 3 10.86 -10.19 17.36
N PRO A 4 11.57 -9.13 17.79
CA PRO A 4 11.03 -8.15 18.70
C PRO A 4 9.66 -7.69 18.19
N GLY A 5 8.63 -7.68 19.07
CA GLY A 5 7.26 -7.39 18.70
C GLY A 5 6.38 -8.62 18.41
N GLY A 6 6.93 -9.85 18.49
CA GLY A 6 6.15 -11.09 18.39
C GLY A 6 5.88 -11.59 16.96
N TYR A 7 6.60 -11.07 15.95
CA TYR A 7 6.51 -11.61 14.60
C TYR A 7 7.44 -12.82 14.42
N LEU A 8 7.00 -13.75 13.57
CA LEU A 8 7.85 -14.85 13.12
C LEU A 8 8.92 -14.32 12.14
N TYR A 9 10.12 -14.84 12.23
CA TYR A 9 11.23 -14.50 11.30
C TYR A 9 10.89 -14.75 9.82
N ALA A 10 9.93 -15.61 9.55
CA ALA A 10 9.60 -16.02 8.20
C ALA A 10 9.00 -14.93 7.32
N HIS A 11 8.44 -13.85 7.92
CA HIS A 11 7.74 -12.85 7.14
C HIS A 11 7.66 -11.50 7.86
N ILE A 12 8.38 -10.52 7.33
CA ILE A 12 8.20 -9.08 7.58
C ILE A 12 8.23 -8.37 6.24
N ALA A 13 7.23 -7.55 5.95
CA ALA A 13 7.05 -6.99 4.62
C ALA A 13 6.36 -5.62 4.57
N SER A 14 6.34 -5.06 3.38
CA SER A 14 5.57 -3.89 2.93
C SER A 14 5.76 -2.65 3.81
N PRO A 15 6.98 -2.13 3.93
CA PRO A 15 7.22 -0.92 4.69
C PRO A 15 6.51 0.30 4.08
N ASP A 16 6.02 1.17 4.95
CA ASP A 16 5.51 2.50 4.62
C ASP A 16 6.19 3.51 5.53
N VAL A 17 7.05 4.35 4.95
CA VAL A 17 8.01 5.17 5.70
C VAL A 17 7.62 6.65 5.64
N HIS A 18 7.61 7.30 6.79
CA HIS A 18 7.28 8.71 6.95
C HIS A 18 8.36 9.43 7.74
N ILE A 19 8.68 10.64 7.29
CA ILE A 19 9.66 11.51 7.96
C ILE A 19 8.90 12.62 8.69
N ASP A 20 9.13 12.74 10.00
CA ASP A 20 8.70 13.87 10.81
C ASP A 20 9.88 14.79 11.06
N GLU A 21 10.00 15.82 10.24
CA GLU A 21 11.08 16.79 10.35
C GLU A 21 11.01 17.63 11.64
N GLN A 22 9.80 17.82 12.19
CA GLN A 22 9.63 18.61 13.42
C GLN A 22 10.15 17.85 14.65
N GLN A 23 9.90 16.54 14.70
CA GLN A 23 10.35 15.69 15.79
C GLN A 23 11.71 15.01 15.50
N GLN A 24 12.26 15.20 14.32
CA GLN A 24 13.50 14.54 13.84
C GLN A 24 13.39 13.01 14.01
N GLN A 25 12.25 12.47 13.58
CA GLN A 25 11.94 11.04 13.64
C GLN A 25 11.49 10.49 12.30
N ILE A 26 11.77 9.24 12.09
CA ILE A 26 11.29 8.45 10.95
C ILE A 26 10.38 7.36 11.50
N TRP A 27 9.19 7.23 10.95
CA TRP A 27 8.24 6.18 11.29
C TRP A 27 8.12 5.19 10.14
N MET A 28 8.02 3.92 10.46
CA MET A 28 7.85 2.87 9.48
C MET A 28 6.73 1.95 9.94
N TYR A 29 5.64 1.95 9.17
CA TYR A 29 4.62 0.92 9.30
C TYR A 29 5.06 -0.30 8.51
N TYR A 30 4.84 -1.48 9.05
CA TYR A 30 5.22 -2.75 8.44
C TYR A 30 4.35 -3.85 8.99
N HIS A 31 4.14 -4.91 8.23
CA HIS A 31 3.41 -6.04 8.73
C HIS A 31 4.30 -7.29 8.84
N GLY A 32 3.85 -8.23 9.61
CA GLY A 32 4.52 -9.50 9.80
C GLY A 32 3.54 -10.59 10.18
N LEU A 33 4.00 -11.83 10.10
CA LEU A 33 3.25 -13.02 10.42
C LEU A 33 3.28 -13.26 11.94
N LEU A 34 2.11 -13.40 12.55
CA LEU A 34 1.96 -13.81 13.95
C LEU A 34 1.92 -15.33 14.06
N GLU A 35 2.09 -15.85 15.28
CA GLU A 35 2.09 -17.30 15.57
C GLU A 35 0.76 -18.00 15.21
N ASN A 36 -0.35 -17.27 15.23
CA ASN A 36 -1.67 -17.78 14.84
C ASN A 36 -1.87 -17.83 13.30
N GLY A 37 -0.89 -17.39 12.52
CA GLY A 37 -0.96 -17.35 11.06
C GLY A 37 -1.53 -16.06 10.48
N ASP A 38 -2.00 -15.11 11.31
CA ASP A 38 -2.50 -13.82 10.85
C ASP A 38 -1.34 -12.87 10.49
N GLN A 39 -1.55 -12.04 9.49
CA GLN A 39 -0.68 -10.92 9.19
C GLN A 39 -1.27 -9.64 9.79
N GLN A 40 -0.47 -8.94 10.58
CA GLN A 40 -0.88 -7.71 11.26
C GLN A 40 0.18 -6.63 11.12
N THR A 41 -0.25 -5.37 11.15
CA THR A 41 0.62 -4.20 11.05
C THR A 41 1.03 -3.69 12.42
N ARG A 42 2.29 -3.26 12.52
CA ARG A 42 2.87 -2.47 13.61
C ARG A 42 3.53 -1.21 13.04
N VAL A 43 3.95 -0.34 13.93
CA VAL A 43 4.80 0.80 13.60
C VAL A 43 6.09 0.72 14.41
N ALA A 44 7.19 1.14 13.81
CA ALA A 44 8.46 1.36 14.47
C ALA A 44 8.92 2.80 14.23
N HIS A 45 9.78 3.31 15.10
CA HIS A 45 10.38 4.63 14.94
C HIS A 45 11.90 4.57 14.99
N SER A 46 12.53 5.55 14.36
CA SER A 46 13.99 5.69 14.29
C SER A 46 14.39 7.16 14.29
N SER A 47 15.55 7.47 14.84
CA SER A 47 16.18 8.80 14.74
C SER A 47 17.25 8.89 13.64
N ASP A 48 17.69 7.74 13.09
CA ASP A 48 18.79 7.65 12.12
C ASP A 48 18.41 6.94 10.81
N GLY A 49 17.21 6.38 10.73
CA GLY A 49 16.73 5.62 9.57
C GLY A 49 17.36 4.24 9.40
N LEU A 50 18.23 3.83 10.31
CA LEU A 50 18.95 2.55 10.25
C LEU A 50 18.51 1.59 11.36
N CYS A 51 18.36 2.14 12.58
CA CYS A 51 17.96 1.37 13.76
C CYS A 51 16.50 1.75 14.11
N PHE A 52 15.60 0.78 13.96
CA PHE A 52 14.17 0.98 14.27
C PHE A 52 13.77 0.30 15.56
N THR A 53 13.06 1.03 16.42
CA THR A 53 12.46 0.52 17.65
C THR A 53 10.98 0.25 17.41
N PRO A 54 10.52 -1.02 17.50
CA PRO A 54 9.11 -1.35 17.28
C PRO A 54 8.24 -0.91 18.45
N GLU A 55 7.04 -0.39 18.12
CA GLU A 55 5.98 -0.17 19.09
C GLU A 55 5.19 -1.46 19.33
N THR A 56 4.66 -1.60 20.53
CA THR A 56 4.02 -2.86 20.96
C THR A 56 2.65 -3.11 20.33
N PRO A 57 1.76 -2.09 20.14
CA PRO A 57 0.41 -2.35 19.67
C PRO A 57 0.34 -2.90 18.25
N LEU A 58 -0.58 -3.82 18.02
CA LEU A 58 -1.07 -4.16 16.68
C LEU A 58 -2.02 -3.06 16.20
N LEU A 59 -1.84 -2.59 14.98
CA LEU A 59 -2.59 -1.46 14.43
C LEU A 59 -3.76 -1.90 13.55
N GLY A 60 -3.67 -3.09 12.94
CA GLY A 60 -4.71 -3.60 12.05
C GLY A 60 -4.17 -4.54 10.97
N PRO A 61 -4.94 -4.74 9.88
CA PRO A 61 -4.60 -5.64 8.77
C PRO A 61 -3.26 -5.31 8.10
N PRO A 62 -2.71 -6.20 7.24
CA PRO A 62 -1.48 -5.93 6.52
C PRO A 62 -1.63 -4.82 5.47
N TYR A 63 -0.48 -4.35 4.96
CA TYR A 63 -0.36 -3.33 3.91
C TYR A 63 -0.87 -1.94 4.31
N PHE A 64 -0.56 -1.48 5.53
CA PHE A 64 -0.83 -0.09 5.90
C PHE A 64 -0.10 0.86 4.95
N ARG A 65 -0.85 1.81 4.39
CA ARG A 65 -0.35 2.99 3.71
C ARG A 65 -1.01 4.19 4.34
N VAL A 66 -0.21 4.97 5.05
CA VAL A 66 -0.69 5.99 5.96
C VAL A 66 -0.61 7.37 5.30
N PHE A 67 -1.56 8.21 5.56
CA PHE A 67 -1.54 9.63 5.21
C PHE A 67 -2.23 10.45 6.29
N GLN A 68 -1.78 11.70 6.44
CA GLN A 68 -2.43 12.63 7.34
C GLN A 68 -3.33 13.56 6.54
N PHE A 69 -4.58 13.69 6.97
CA PHE A 69 -5.50 14.66 6.44
C PHE A 69 -6.20 15.40 7.57
N ARG A 70 -6.01 16.73 7.61
CA ARG A 70 -6.45 17.58 8.72
C ARG A 70 -5.86 17.08 10.06
N LYS A 71 -6.72 16.78 11.04
CA LYS A 71 -6.29 16.30 12.36
C LYS A 71 -6.19 14.78 12.48
N TRP A 72 -6.52 14.06 11.42
CA TRP A 72 -6.63 12.61 11.45
C TRP A 72 -5.48 11.95 10.71
N TRP A 73 -5.06 10.81 11.23
CA TRP A 73 -4.22 9.84 10.57
C TRP A 73 -5.10 8.77 9.96
N TYR A 74 -5.00 8.58 8.65
CA TYR A 74 -5.72 7.55 7.93
C TYR A 74 -4.76 6.50 7.44
N ALA A 75 -5.25 5.27 7.31
CA ALA A 75 -4.55 4.18 6.65
C ALA A 75 -5.47 3.50 5.65
N ILE A 76 -4.97 3.20 4.45
CA ILE A 76 -5.57 2.22 3.56
C ILE A 76 -4.80 0.92 3.70
N THR A 77 -5.51 -0.21 3.72
CA THR A 77 -4.92 -1.53 3.94
C THR A 77 -5.29 -2.49 2.80
N TRP A 78 -4.86 -3.73 2.91
CA TRP A 78 -5.29 -4.79 2.01
C TRP A 78 -6.81 -4.78 1.82
N ARG A 79 -7.26 -5.05 0.60
CA ARG A 79 -8.65 -4.95 0.15
C ARG A 79 -9.23 -3.53 0.16
N GLY A 80 -8.39 -2.51 0.25
CA GLY A 80 -8.83 -1.12 0.19
C GLY A 80 -9.63 -0.64 1.42
N ARG A 81 -9.48 -1.28 2.57
CA ARG A 81 -10.13 -0.82 3.81
C ARG A 81 -9.45 0.42 4.35
N PHE A 82 -10.26 1.41 4.71
CA PHE A 82 -9.77 2.58 5.43
C PHE A 82 -9.90 2.40 6.94
N LEU A 83 -8.86 2.88 7.62
CA LEU A 83 -8.83 3.05 9.07
C LEU A 83 -8.43 4.49 9.38
N ARG A 84 -8.77 4.98 10.57
CA ARG A 84 -8.27 6.28 11.04
C ARG A 84 -7.93 6.26 12.53
N ALA A 85 -7.07 7.20 12.93
CA ALA A 85 -6.65 7.41 14.31
C ALA A 85 -6.42 8.90 14.59
N ASN A 86 -6.42 9.28 15.85
CA ASN A 86 -6.01 10.63 16.29
C ASN A 86 -4.49 10.78 16.37
N HIS A 87 -3.76 9.68 16.31
CA HIS A 87 -2.31 9.66 16.47
C HIS A 87 -1.70 8.59 15.57
N TRP A 88 -0.47 8.81 15.06
CA TRP A 88 0.24 7.87 14.20
C TRP A 88 0.47 6.47 14.80
N LYS A 89 0.54 6.36 16.14
CA LYS A 89 0.62 5.08 16.86
C LYS A 89 -0.73 4.38 17.04
N GLY A 90 -1.83 4.95 16.54
CA GLY A 90 -3.18 4.45 16.79
C GLY A 90 -3.74 4.85 18.18
N PRO A 91 -4.76 4.15 18.70
CA PRO A 91 -5.43 3.03 18.03
C PRO A 91 -6.19 3.49 16.77
N PHE A 92 -6.17 2.64 15.74
CA PHE A 92 -6.91 2.87 14.50
C PHE A 92 -8.31 2.25 14.59
N GLU A 93 -9.34 3.05 14.28
CA GLU A 93 -10.72 2.57 14.13
C GLU A 93 -10.99 2.23 12.66
N THR A 94 -11.69 1.13 12.42
CA THR A 94 -12.09 0.71 11.07
C THR A 94 -13.31 1.48 10.62
N GLN A 95 -13.36 1.87 9.34
CA GLN A 95 -14.54 2.43 8.70
C GLN A 95 -15.75 1.49 8.91
N GLN A 96 -16.90 2.07 9.23
CA GLN A 96 -18.15 1.31 9.38
C GLN A 96 -18.61 0.88 7.99
N ASP A 97 -18.69 -0.42 7.75
CA ASP A 97 -19.01 -1.07 6.48
C ASP A 97 -17.90 -0.94 5.41
N PRO A 98 -17.72 -1.91 4.51
CA PRO A 98 -16.78 -1.72 3.41
C PRO A 98 -17.28 -0.54 2.57
N GLY A 99 -16.74 0.64 2.86
CA GLY A 99 -17.15 1.88 2.24
C GLY A 99 -17.08 1.80 0.71
N PRO A 100 -17.68 2.74 -0.02
CA PRO A 100 -17.76 2.74 -1.49
C PRO A 100 -16.40 2.61 -2.19
N ALA A 101 -15.30 2.89 -1.49
CA ALA A 101 -13.93 2.64 -1.95
C ALA A 101 -13.65 1.15 -2.28
N MET A 102 -14.41 0.21 -1.74
CA MET A 102 -14.22 -1.23 -1.95
C MET A 102 -14.85 -1.75 -3.24
N VAL A 103 -15.74 -1.00 -3.87
CA VAL A 103 -16.49 -1.42 -5.07
C VAL A 103 -15.90 -0.80 -6.33
N LEU A 104 -14.57 -0.68 -6.40
CA LEU A 104 -13.89 0.00 -7.50
C LEU A 104 -14.12 -0.63 -8.87
N PHE A 105 -14.34 -1.93 -8.94
CA PHE A 105 -14.52 -2.65 -10.21
C PHE A 105 -15.96 -3.14 -10.44
N GLY A 106 -16.88 -2.85 -9.52
CA GLY A 106 -18.26 -3.37 -9.55
C GLY A 106 -18.42 -4.72 -8.83
N SER A 107 -19.66 -5.03 -8.43
CA SER A 107 -20.00 -6.20 -7.60
C SER A 107 -19.66 -7.56 -8.22
N ASP A 108 -19.59 -7.63 -9.56
CA ASP A 108 -19.35 -8.87 -10.29
C ASP A 108 -17.86 -9.09 -10.59
N SER A 109 -17.01 -8.16 -10.22
CA SER A 109 -15.56 -8.28 -10.43
C SER A 109 -14.96 -9.33 -9.51
N LYS A 110 -14.04 -10.14 -10.08
CA LYS A 110 -13.22 -11.08 -9.33
C LYS A 110 -11.86 -10.45 -8.92
N LEU A 111 -11.66 -9.18 -9.25
CA LEU A 111 -10.44 -8.46 -8.90
C LEU A 111 -10.50 -8.04 -7.43
N GLU A 112 -9.43 -8.30 -6.71
CA GLU A 112 -9.27 -7.91 -5.32
C GLU A 112 -8.07 -6.98 -5.18
N LEU A 113 -8.30 -5.77 -4.69
CA LEU A 113 -7.25 -4.77 -4.49
C LEU A 113 -6.18 -5.29 -3.52
N ARG A 114 -4.93 -5.21 -3.96
CA ARG A 114 -3.74 -5.49 -3.15
C ARG A 114 -2.67 -4.44 -3.37
N HIS A 115 -1.70 -4.40 -2.48
CA HIS A 115 -0.53 -3.51 -2.56
C HIS A 115 -0.91 -2.04 -2.85
N PRO A 116 -1.79 -1.40 -2.04
CA PRO A 116 -2.11 0.00 -2.28
C PRO A 116 -0.92 0.91 -1.95
N THR A 117 -0.86 2.07 -2.60
CA THR A 117 -0.14 3.25 -2.12
C THR A 117 -1.04 4.46 -2.23
N ALA A 118 -0.82 5.46 -1.39
CA ALA A 118 -1.66 6.63 -1.27
C ALA A 118 -0.85 7.92 -1.43
N CYS A 119 -1.37 8.88 -2.19
CA CYS A 119 -0.81 10.21 -2.34
C CYS A 119 -1.90 11.26 -2.19
N LEU A 120 -1.79 12.12 -1.19
CA LEU A 120 -2.74 13.20 -0.95
C LEU A 120 -2.28 14.49 -1.64
N ARG A 121 -3.15 15.07 -2.46
CA ARG A 121 -2.97 16.38 -3.12
C ARG A 121 -4.15 17.28 -2.77
N GLY A 122 -3.94 18.24 -1.88
CA GLY A 122 -5.05 19.03 -1.35
C GLY A 122 -6.11 18.15 -0.69
N ASP A 123 -7.35 18.20 -1.18
CA ASP A 123 -8.46 17.37 -0.71
C ASP A 123 -8.67 16.11 -1.59
N THR A 124 -7.79 15.84 -2.55
CA THR A 124 -7.88 14.67 -3.43
C THR A 124 -6.87 13.60 -3.00
N LEU A 125 -7.38 12.42 -2.70
CA LEU A 125 -6.58 11.23 -2.42
C LEU A 125 -6.45 10.40 -3.70
N HIS A 126 -5.22 10.22 -4.16
CA HIS A 126 -4.86 9.35 -5.25
C HIS A 126 -4.40 8.00 -4.71
N LEU A 127 -4.91 6.92 -5.27
CA LEU A 127 -4.57 5.56 -4.93
C LEU A 127 -3.96 4.87 -6.15
N PHE A 128 -2.80 4.25 -5.96
CA PHE A 128 -2.21 3.32 -6.93
C PHE A 128 -2.18 1.94 -6.29
N PHE A 129 -2.51 0.92 -7.05
CA PHE A 129 -2.62 -0.45 -6.53
C PHE A 129 -2.54 -1.47 -7.65
N SER A 130 -2.28 -2.71 -7.30
CA SER A 130 -2.46 -3.86 -8.18
C SER A 130 -3.63 -4.72 -7.69
N CYS A 131 -3.97 -5.77 -8.44
CA CYS A 131 -5.10 -6.62 -8.09
C CYS A 131 -4.78 -8.11 -8.20
N LEU A 132 -5.21 -8.87 -7.19
CA LEU A 132 -5.36 -10.32 -7.31
C LEU A 132 -6.44 -10.66 -8.34
N GLY A 133 -6.25 -11.76 -9.06
CA GLY A 133 -7.18 -12.21 -10.10
C GLY A 133 -7.00 -11.48 -11.43
N ASP A 134 -6.13 -10.48 -11.51
CA ASP A 134 -5.83 -9.77 -12.76
C ASP A 134 -4.99 -10.61 -13.73
N ARG A 135 -5.02 -10.26 -15.03
CA ARG A 135 -4.35 -11.04 -16.08
C ARG A 135 -3.83 -10.16 -17.22
N PRO A 136 -2.54 -9.82 -17.25
CA PRO A 136 -1.55 -9.93 -16.17
C PRO A 136 -1.84 -8.94 -15.05
N GLU A 137 -1.24 -9.14 -13.86
CA GLU A 137 -1.25 -8.15 -12.79
C GLU A 137 -0.55 -6.88 -13.25
N LYS A 138 -1.19 -5.74 -13.00
CA LYS A 138 -0.76 -4.41 -13.48
C LYS A 138 -1.10 -3.33 -12.46
N ILE A 139 -0.62 -2.13 -12.67
CA ILE A 139 -0.87 -1.01 -11.76
C ILE A 139 -2.06 -0.19 -12.25
N TYR A 140 -2.99 0.05 -11.33
CA TYR A 140 -4.17 0.89 -11.49
C TYR A 140 -4.03 2.18 -10.67
N HIS A 141 -4.77 3.19 -11.10
CA HIS A 141 -4.97 4.44 -10.38
C HIS A 141 -6.46 4.76 -10.26
N CYS A 142 -6.84 5.32 -9.13
CA CYS A 142 -8.11 6.03 -8.96
C CYS A 142 -7.92 7.20 -8.01
N ALA A 143 -8.85 8.16 -8.03
CA ALA A 143 -8.81 9.33 -7.16
C ALA A 143 -10.19 9.63 -6.58
N GLY A 144 -10.20 10.21 -5.37
CA GLY A 144 -11.42 10.61 -4.70
C GLY A 144 -11.22 11.84 -3.82
N ASN A 145 -12.29 12.64 -3.67
CA ASN A 145 -12.28 13.76 -2.74
C ASN A 145 -12.51 13.27 -1.31
N VAL A 146 -11.63 13.65 -0.39
CA VAL A 146 -11.64 13.19 1.01
C VAL A 146 -12.03 14.31 2.00
N SER A 147 -12.57 15.43 1.52
CA SER A 147 -12.94 16.57 2.37
C SER A 147 -14.15 16.34 3.26
N GLY A 148 -15.06 15.42 2.88
CA GLY A 148 -16.29 15.10 3.58
C GLY A 148 -16.19 14.04 4.66
N ASP A 149 -17.33 13.44 4.99
CA ASP A 149 -17.39 12.28 5.89
C ASP A 149 -16.61 11.11 5.29
N TRP A 150 -15.66 10.59 6.04
CA TRP A 150 -14.80 9.49 5.59
C TRP A 150 -15.56 8.20 5.28
N ASN A 151 -16.74 8.00 5.91
CA ASN A 151 -17.61 6.87 5.61
C ASN A 151 -18.35 7.00 4.26
N ALA A 152 -18.32 8.19 3.67
CA ALA A 152 -18.94 8.49 2.38
C ALA A 152 -17.96 8.75 1.23
N TRP A 153 -16.65 8.56 1.45
CA TRP A 153 -15.66 8.76 0.40
C TRP A 153 -15.93 7.86 -0.80
N GLN A 154 -15.85 8.45 -1.98
CA GLN A 154 -16.00 7.75 -3.25
C GLN A 154 -14.81 8.03 -4.14
N PHE A 155 -14.40 7.01 -4.88
CA PHE A 155 -13.29 7.09 -5.81
C PHE A 155 -13.78 6.89 -7.24
N SER A 156 -13.04 7.48 -8.19
CA SER A 156 -13.26 7.26 -9.61
C SER A 156 -13.12 5.79 -9.97
N LYS A 157 -13.66 5.40 -11.13
CA LYS A 157 -13.37 4.10 -11.70
C LYS A 157 -11.86 3.97 -11.91
N PRO A 158 -11.24 2.82 -11.56
CA PRO A 158 -9.82 2.60 -11.78
C PRO A 158 -9.43 2.64 -13.25
N GLU A 159 -8.30 3.30 -13.51
CA GLU A 159 -7.67 3.35 -14.83
C GLU A 159 -6.32 2.62 -14.77
N ILE A 160 -5.93 1.97 -15.86
CA ILE A 160 -4.63 1.30 -15.96
C ILE A 160 -3.55 2.37 -16.18
N VAL A 161 -2.53 2.37 -15.33
CA VAL A 161 -1.39 3.30 -15.42
C VAL A 161 -0.17 2.62 -16.03
N LEU A 162 0.13 1.39 -15.60
CA LEU A 162 1.27 0.62 -16.08
C LEU A 162 0.88 -0.83 -16.31
N THR A 163 1.40 -1.39 -17.40
CA THR A 163 1.35 -2.82 -17.72
C THR A 163 2.77 -3.33 -17.98
N PRO A 164 3.06 -4.64 -17.85
CA PRO A 164 4.37 -5.19 -18.22
C PRO A 164 4.63 -5.03 -19.71
N GLU A 165 5.55 -4.12 -20.11
CA GLU A 165 5.88 -3.79 -21.48
C GLU A 165 7.34 -4.11 -21.86
N LYS A 166 8.21 -4.22 -20.87
CA LYS A 166 9.63 -4.49 -21.04
C LYS A 166 9.97 -5.92 -20.63
N ASP A 167 11.02 -6.49 -21.23
CA ASP A 167 11.46 -7.84 -20.86
C ASP A 167 11.83 -7.95 -19.38
N TRP A 168 12.44 -6.90 -18.83
CA TRP A 168 12.76 -6.86 -17.41
C TRP A 168 11.50 -6.75 -16.51
N GLU A 169 10.38 -6.30 -17.03
CA GLU A 169 9.05 -6.33 -16.37
C GLU A 169 8.32 -7.67 -16.57
N GLY A 170 8.92 -8.59 -17.30
CA GLY A 170 8.37 -9.90 -17.62
C GLY A 170 7.48 -9.92 -18.86
N ALA A 171 7.55 -8.90 -19.74
CA ALA A 171 6.72 -8.86 -20.97
C ALA A 171 7.01 -10.03 -21.93
N ASP A 172 8.20 -10.62 -21.84
CA ASP A 172 8.65 -11.82 -22.55
C ASP A 172 8.02 -13.13 -22.05
N LEU A 173 7.33 -13.10 -20.91
CA LEU A 173 6.77 -14.26 -20.24
C LEU A 173 5.28 -14.46 -20.56
N PRO A 174 4.75 -15.69 -20.40
CA PRO A 174 3.33 -15.95 -20.59
C PRO A 174 2.44 -15.11 -19.68
N VAL A 175 1.28 -14.71 -20.21
CA VAL A 175 0.24 -14.04 -19.39
C VAL A 175 -0.44 -15.07 -18.50
N THR A 176 -0.31 -14.88 -17.19
CA THR A 176 -0.94 -15.70 -16.15
C THR A 176 -1.90 -14.87 -15.31
N THR A 177 -2.81 -15.53 -14.60
CA THR A 177 -3.68 -14.87 -13.64
C THR A 177 -2.91 -14.71 -12.32
N SER A 178 -2.92 -13.50 -11.77
CA SER A 178 -2.32 -13.19 -10.48
C SER A 178 -2.97 -13.97 -9.35
N ILE A 179 -2.14 -14.56 -8.50
CA ILE A 179 -2.55 -15.33 -7.33
C ILE A 179 -1.94 -14.76 -6.05
N ILE A 180 -2.51 -15.14 -4.91
CA ILE A 180 -2.01 -14.74 -3.60
C ILE A 180 -0.62 -15.35 -3.33
N GLY A 181 0.26 -14.58 -2.68
CA GLY A 181 1.59 -15.00 -2.25
C GLY A 181 2.72 -14.26 -2.97
N ALA A 182 3.95 -14.55 -2.53
CA ALA A 182 5.16 -14.03 -3.14
C ALA A 182 5.40 -14.63 -4.53
N ALA A 183 6.12 -13.88 -5.38
CA ALA A 183 6.53 -14.36 -6.69
C ALA A 183 7.94 -14.96 -6.59
N ASP A 184 8.03 -16.26 -6.34
CA ASP A 184 9.32 -16.99 -6.21
C ASP A 184 10.08 -17.11 -7.55
N THR A 185 9.41 -16.82 -8.66
CA THR A 185 9.97 -16.84 -10.02
C THR A 185 9.54 -15.59 -10.78
N ARG A 186 10.21 -15.29 -11.89
CA ARG A 186 9.80 -14.20 -12.77
C ARG A 186 8.41 -14.48 -13.36
N LEU A 187 7.52 -13.49 -13.26
CA LEU A 187 6.16 -13.50 -13.80
C LEU A 187 5.92 -12.25 -14.65
N ARG A 188 4.99 -12.30 -15.59
CA ARG A 188 4.55 -11.12 -16.33
C ARG A 188 3.59 -10.30 -15.47
N GLU A 189 4.13 -9.64 -14.44
CA GLU A 189 3.33 -8.92 -13.44
C GLU A 189 4.05 -7.68 -12.91
N LEU A 190 3.28 -6.59 -12.67
CA LEU A 190 3.71 -5.41 -11.92
C LEU A 190 2.96 -5.36 -10.59
N ARG A 191 3.71 -5.15 -9.50
CA ARG A 191 3.20 -5.22 -8.11
C ARG A 191 3.74 -4.07 -7.26
N ASP A 192 3.27 -3.97 -6.03
CA ASP A 192 3.80 -3.13 -4.94
C ASP A 192 4.10 -1.68 -5.36
N PRO A 193 3.11 -0.94 -5.88
CA PRO A 193 3.35 0.47 -6.18
C PRO A 193 3.71 1.26 -4.93
N GLY A 194 4.66 2.18 -5.06
CA GLY A 194 5.07 3.13 -4.04
C GLY A 194 5.21 4.52 -4.65
N ILE A 195 4.79 5.57 -3.94
CA ILE A 195 4.96 6.95 -4.39
C ILE A 195 6.16 7.58 -3.69
N PHE A 196 7.01 8.20 -4.49
CA PHE A 196 8.11 9.03 -4.02
C PHE A 196 7.99 10.44 -4.61
N ILE A 197 8.02 11.44 -3.76
CA ILE A 197 7.93 12.85 -4.15
C ILE A 197 9.29 13.50 -3.90
N ASP A 198 9.91 13.99 -4.96
CA ASP A 198 11.16 14.75 -4.90
C ASP A 198 10.90 16.17 -5.41
N SER A 199 10.79 17.10 -4.46
CA SER A 199 10.60 18.54 -4.70
C SER A 199 9.43 18.85 -5.65
N LYS A 200 9.62 18.73 -6.96
CA LYS A 200 8.63 19.02 -8.01
C LYS A 200 8.14 17.82 -8.76
N ASP A 201 8.89 16.72 -8.71
CA ASP A 201 8.59 15.51 -9.47
C ASP A 201 7.95 14.46 -8.58
N THR A 202 7.02 13.73 -9.13
CA THR A 202 6.39 12.58 -8.46
C THR A 202 6.74 11.31 -9.23
N TYR A 203 7.22 10.33 -8.50
CA TYR A 203 7.64 9.05 -9.05
C TYR A 203 6.79 7.93 -8.51
N LEU A 204 6.46 6.99 -9.38
CA LEU A 204 5.84 5.71 -9.05
C LEU A 204 6.94 4.64 -9.12
N LEU A 205 7.25 4.05 -7.97
CA LEU A 205 8.07 2.86 -7.88
C LEU A 205 7.16 1.63 -7.96
N TYR A 206 7.65 0.53 -8.51
CA TYR A 206 6.89 -0.70 -8.61
C TYR A 206 7.80 -1.92 -8.74
N SER A 207 7.32 -3.08 -8.28
CA SER A 207 7.99 -4.36 -8.53
C SER A 207 7.67 -4.84 -9.94
N GLY A 208 8.67 -5.21 -10.71
CA GLY A 208 8.56 -5.77 -12.07
C GLY A 208 8.94 -7.24 -12.12
N ALA A 209 8.45 -7.93 -13.14
CA ALA A 209 8.59 -9.36 -13.34
C ALA A 209 8.16 -10.18 -12.10
N GLY A 210 6.99 -9.85 -11.56
CA GLY A 210 6.57 -10.30 -10.25
C GLY A 210 7.27 -9.48 -9.16
N GLU A 211 8.25 -10.06 -8.47
CA GLU A 211 9.04 -9.37 -7.43
C GLU A 211 10.56 -9.44 -7.72
N ALA A 212 10.94 -9.59 -9.00
CA ALA A 212 12.33 -9.82 -9.37
C ALA A 212 13.19 -8.55 -9.45
N ASN A 213 12.56 -7.38 -9.61
CA ASN A 213 13.25 -6.09 -9.75
C ASN A 213 12.34 -4.92 -9.36
N ILE A 214 12.92 -3.71 -9.32
CA ILE A 214 12.19 -2.46 -9.02
C ILE A 214 12.29 -1.55 -10.25
N GLY A 215 11.14 -1.08 -10.73
CA GLY A 215 10.98 -0.06 -11.73
C GLY A 215 10.66 1.30 -11.12
N ILE A 216 10.94 2.36 -11.88
CA ILE A 216 10.59 3.73 -11.55
C ILE A 216 10.01 4.42 -12.79
N ALA A 217 8.85 5.06 -12.63
CA ALA A 217 8.22 5.90 -13.64
C ALA A 217 7.95 7.29 -13.07
N ARG A 218 8.20 8.34 -13.87
CA ARG A 218 7.78 9.70 -13.49
C ARG A 218 6.32 9.89 -13.86
N LEU A 219 5.53 10.39 -12.92
CA LEU A 219 4.14 10.76 -13.16
C LEU A 219 4.09 12.19 -13.71
N GLU A 220 3.54 12.36 -14.90
CA GLU A 220 3.33 13.65 -15.53
C GLU A 220 1.89 14.11 -15.27
N ASP A 221 1.68 15.43 -15.09
CA ASP A 221 0.38 16.06 -14.84
C ASP A 221 -0.37 15.49 -13.63
N PHE A 222 0.39 15.17 -12.58
CA PHE A 222 -0.10 14.51 -11.37
C PHE A 222 -0.06 15.43 -10.13
#